data_263de14483ac2982e6f199f456ea6857
#
_entry.id   263de14483ac2982e6f199f456ea6857
#
_cell.length_a   1.000
_cell.length_b   1.000
_cell.length_c   1.000
_cell.angle_alpha   90.00
_cell.angle_beta   90.00
_cell.angle_gamma   90.00
#
_symmetry.space_group_name_H-M   'P 1'
#
loop_
_entity.id
_entity.type
_entity.pdbx_description
1 polymer ?
#
loop_
_entity_poly.entity_id
_entity_poly.type
_entity_poly.pdbx_seq_one_letter_code
_entity_poly.pdbx_strand_id
1 'polypeptide(L)'
;MDPHRAGFLSQHPPGAIIAVVDDDERILGSLGILLESDDHSVRLFATGAALLESHCLTEINCLISDIAMPGMNGFELVQRVQAARPGLPIILITGHSDLPNGSLQVGARRYRLFKKPFDGPELLQAVTQALRTAT
;
A
#
# COMPACT_ATOMS: atom_id res chain seq x y z
N MET A 1 7.71 16.96 23.75
CA MET A 1 7.51 17.03 22.33
C MET A 1 8.86 17.00 21.62
N ASP A 2 8.90 16.41 20.49
CA ASP A 2 10.13 16.21 19.75
C ASP A 2 10.11 17.01 18.44
N PRO A 3 10.46 18.29 18.51
CA PRO A 3 10.29 19.17 17.35
C PRO A 3 11.24 18.86 16.21
N HIS A 4 12.36 18.23 16.49
CA HIS A 4 13.33 18.02 15.42
C HIS A 4 12.84 17.02 14.39
N ARG A 5 11.97 16.09 14.79
CA ARG A 5 11.45 15.17 13.82
C ARG A 5 10.07 15.54 13.37
N ALA A 6 9.50 16.51 13.99
CA ALA A 6 8.15 16.89 13.66
C ALA A 6 7.99 17.09 12.16
N GLY A 7 6.85 17.50 11.76
CA GLY A 7 6.50 17.56 10.35
C GLY A 7 7.48 18.26 9.45
N PHE A 8 8.40 19.05 9.97
CA PHE A 8 9.29 19.76 9.05
C PHE A 8 10.31 18.83 8.38
N LEU A 9 10.52 17.63 8.90
CA LEU A 9 11.36 16.65 8.23
C LEU A 9 10.56 15.62 7.48
N SER A 10 9.27 15.52 7.76
CA SER A 10 8.42 14.50 7.18
C SER A 10 7.66 15.03 5.97
N GLN A 11 7.52 14.20 4.94
CA GLN A 11 6.78 14.52 3.74
C GLN A 11 5.32 14.10 3.83
N HIS A 12 4.91 13.47 4.93
CA HIS A 12 3.58 12.89 5.07
C HIS A 12 3.00 13.23 6.44
N PRO A 13 1.68 13.09 6.61
CA PRO A 13 1.05 13.33 7.91
C PRO A 13 1.57 12.36 8.96
N PRO A 14 1.82 12.81 10.19
CA PRO A 14 2.20 11.90 11.27
C PRO A 14 1.07 10.92 11.55
N GLY A 15 1.44 9.68 11.87
CA GLY A 15 0.47 8.67 12.25
C GLY A 15 -0.30 8.03 11.11
N ALA A 16 0.18 8.17 9.88
CA ALA A 16 -0.44 7.48 8.75
C ALA A 16 -0.37 5.97 8.95
N ILE A 17 -1.45 5.28 8.59
CA ILE A 17 -1.56 3.83 8.72
C ILE A 17 -1.62 3.22 7.33
N ILE A 18 -0.67 2.33 7.03
CA ILE A 18 -0.55 1.69 5.74
C ILE A 18 -0.86 0.20 5.89
N ALA A 19 -1.82 -0.30 5.13
CA ALA A 19 -2.08 -1.73 5.08
C ALA A 19 -1.28 -2.34 3.94
N VAL A 20 -0.69 -3.51 4.18
CA VAL A 20 0.07 -4.24 3.17
C VAL A 20 -0.49 -5.64 3.07
N VAL A 21 -0.81 -6.08 1.85
CA VAL A 21 -1.34 -7.42 1.60
C VAL A 21 -0.40 -8.13 0.62
N ASP A 22 0.20 -9.22 1.06
CA ASP A 22 1.10 -10.03 0.24
C ASP A 22 1.23 -11.40 0.88
N ASP A 23 1.13 -12.47 0.10
CA ASP A 23 1.25 -13.81 0.65
C ASP A 23 2.69 -14.23 0.93
N ASP A 24 3.67 -13.42 0.52
CA ASP A 24 5.07 -13.68 0.82
C ASP A 24 5.47 -12.95 2.11
N GLU A 25 5.73 -13.71 3.15
CA GLU A 25 6.08 -13.16 4.47
C GLU A 25 7.34 -12.31 4.43
N ARG A 26 8.26 -12.61 3.52
CA ARG A 26 9.50 -11.83 3.40
C ARG A 26 9.20 -10.43 2.88
N ILE A 27 8.27 -10.33 1.96
CA ILE A 27 7.83 -9.03 1.43
C ILE A 27 7.12 -8.25 2.53
N LEU A 28 6.24 -8.90 3.28
CA LEU A 28 5.54 -8.23 4.38
C LEU A 28 6.53 -7.67 5.39
N GLY A 29 7.53 -8.47 5.77
CA GLY A 29 8.54 -8.02 6.72
C GLY A 29 9.36 -6.86 6.19
N SER A 30 9.80 -6.96 4.93
CA SER A 30 10.59 -5.90 4.32
C SER A 30 9.81 -4.60 4.20
N LEU A 31 8.57 -4.69 3.74
CA LEU A 31 7.73 -3.49 3.61
C LEU A 31 7.39 -2.89 4.96
N GLY A 32 7.15 -3.74 5.97
CA GLY A 32 6.89 -3.24 7.30
C GLY A 32 8.05 -2.41 7.82
N ILE A 33 9.26 -2.92 7.72
CA ILE A 33 10.45 -2.21 8.16
C ILE A 33 10.63 -0.91 7.37
N LEU A 34 10.48 -0.99 6.07
CA LEU A 34 10.65 0.17 5.19
C LEU A 34 9.66 1.29 5.54
N LEU A 35 8.39 0.93 5.68
CA LEU A 35 7.36 1.92 5.96
C LEU A 35 7.51 2.51 7.36
N GLU A 36 7.86 1.67 8.33
CA GLU A 36 8.09 2.15 9.69
C GLU A 36 9.28 3.09 9.77
N SER A 37 10.28 2.87 8.91
CA SER A 37 11.44 3.77 8.88
C SER A 37 11.06 5.18 8.41
N ASP A 38 9.91 5.30 7.76
CA ASP A 38 9.40 6.59 7.30
C ASP A 38 8.22 7.08 8.17
N ASP A 39 8.18 6.60 9.41
CA ASP A 39 7.23 7.02 10.45
C ASP A 39 5.79 6.61 10.19
N HIS A 40 5.55 5.63 9.34
CA HIS A 40 4.23 5.08 9.15
C HIS A 40 3.95 3.93 10.12
N SER A 41 2.70 3.76 10.50
CA SER A 41 2.25 2.53 11.17
C SER A 41 1.80 1.56 10.08
N VAL A 42 2.01 0.27 10.30
CA VAL A 42 1.67 -0.72 9.29
C VAL A 42 0.70 -1.76 9.85
N ARG A 43 -0.11 -2.31 8.95
CA ARG A 43 -0.98 -3.45 9.22
C ARG A 43 -0.69 -4.46 8.12
N LEU A 44 -0.16 -5.61 8.49
CA LEU A 44 0.30 -6.61 7.53
C LEU A 44 -0.70 -7.76 7.44
N PHE A 45 -1.04 -8.14 6.22
CA PHE A 45 -2.00 -9.22 5.96
C PHE A 45 -1.45 -10.15 4.89
N ALA A 46 -1.58 -11.46 5.12
CA ALA A 46 -1.14 -12.44 4.15
C ALA A 46 -2.16 -12.70 3.05
N THR A 47 -3.40 -12.28 3.23
CA THR A 47 -4.48 -12.48 2.25
C THR A 47 -5.40 -11.26 2.21
N GLY A 48 -6.09 -11.10 1.07
CA GLY A 48 -7.10 -10.05 0.97
C GLY A 48 -8.27 -10.27 1.93
N ALA A 49 -8.63 -11.54 2.14
CA ALA A 49 -9.71 -11.86 3.07
C ALA A 49 -9.36 -11.40 4.49
N ALA A 50 -8.10 -11.60 4.89
CA ALA A 50 -7.67 -11.17 6.22
C ALA A 50 -7.81 -9.65 6.39
N LEU A 51 -7.44 -8.90 5.36
CA LEU A 51 -7.64 -7.44 5.40
C LEU A 51 -9.10 -7.09 5.58
N LEU A 52 -9.97 -7.69 4.77
CA LEU A 52 -11.40 -7.36 4.82
C LEU A 52 -12.04 -7.76 6.14
N GLU A 53 -11.61 -8.88 6.71
CA GLU A 53 -12.14 -9.36 7.98
C GLU A 53 -11.64 -8.57 9.17
N SER A 54 -10.53 -7.86 9.01
CA SER A 54 -9.94 -7.10 10.12
C SER A 54 -10.72 -5.85 10.49
N HIS A 55 -11.61 -5.39 9.60
CA HIS A 55 -12.38 -4.17 9.78
C HIS A 55 -11.52 -2.91 9.86
N CYS A 56 -10.28 -2.95 9.36
CA CYS A 56 -9.40 -1.78 9.45
C CYS A 56 -9.48 -0.85 8.25
N LEU A 57 -10.35 -1.14 7.27
CA LEU A 57 -10.47 -0.29 6.08
C LEU A 57 -10.82 1.16 6.41
N THR A 58 -11.57 1.38 7.48
CA THR A 58 -11.94 2.72 7.89
C THR A 58 -10.79 3.48 8.54
N GLU A 59 -9.77 2.77 8.99
CA GLU A 59 -8.63 3.36 9.69
C GLU A 59 -7.44 3.64 8.80
N ILE A 60 -7.25 2.86 7.75
CA ILE A 60 -6.02 2.95 6.96
C ILE A 60 -6.05 4.16 6.03
N ASN A 61 -4.86 4.66 5.73
CA ASN A 61 -4.68 5.82 4.88
C ASN A 61 -4.17 5.45 3.49
N CYS A 62 -3.67 4.23 3.31
CA CYS A 62 -3.17 3.74 2.05
C CYS A 62 -3.11 2.22 2.08
N LEU A 63 -3.31 1.59 0.93
CA LEU A 63 -3.19 0.14 0.78
C LEU A 63 -2.11 -0.17 -0.23
N ILE A 64 -1.22 -1.11 0.12
CA ILE A 64 -0.26 -1.68 -0.82
C ILE A 64 -0.63 -3.16 -0.95
N SER A 65 -0.92 -3.62 -2.17
CA SER A 65 -1.34 -5.00 -2.37
C SER A 65 -0.60 -5.68 -3.50
N ASP A 66 -0.18 -6.91 -3.26
CA ASP A 66 0.29 -7.81 -4.31
C ASP A 66 -0.88 -8.17 -5.20
N ILE A 67 -0.61 -8.37 -6.50
CA ILE A 67 -1.63 -8.75 -7.47
C ILE A 67 -1.84 -10.26 -7.47
N ALA A 68 -0.75 -11.02 -7.50
CA ALA A 68 -0.83 -12.47 -7.64
C ALA A 68 -0.83 -13.14 -6.26
N MET A 69 -2.00 -13.53 -5.82
CA MET A 69 -2.17 -14.20 -4.52
C MET A 69 -3.16 -15.35 -4.67
N PRO A 70 -2.97 -16.45 -3.92
CA PRO A 70 -3.97 -17.52 -3.92
C PRO A 70 -5.27 -17.02 -3.30
N GLY A 71 -6.38 -17.58 -3.78
CA GLY A 71 -7.69 -17.14 -3.33
C GLY A 71 -8.08 -15.83 -3.98
N MET A 72 -8.38 -14.83 -3.18
CA MET A 72 -8.71 -13.51 -3.69
C MET A 72 -7.44 -12.83 -4.18
N ASN A 73 -7.35 -12.57 -5.48
CA ASN A 73 -6.19 -11.87 -6.04
C ASN A 73 -6.32 -10.37 -5.85
N GLY A 74 -5.24 -9.65 -6.21
CA GLY A 74 -5.19 -8.21 -5.98
C GLY A 74 -6.23 -7.44 -6.77
N PHE A 75 -6.61 -7.91 -7.95
CA PHE A 75 -7.65 -7.23 -8.74
C PHE A 75 -8.98 -7.27 -8.02
N GLU A 76 -9.35 -8.43 -7.51
CA GLU A 76 -10.59 -8.57 -6.76
C GLU A 76 -10.56 -7.75 -5.48
N LEU A 77 -9.44 -7.76 -4.79
CA LEU A 77 -9.29 -6.99 -3.56
C LEU A 77 -9.46 -5.50 -3.84
N VAL A 78 -8.81 -5.00 -4.87
CA VAL A 78 -8.91 -3.58 -5.25
C VAL A 78 -10.36 -3.20 -5.51
N GLN A 79 -11.10 -4.03 -6.25
CA GLN A 79 -12.49 -3.74 -6.56
C GLN A 79 -13.35 -3.67 -5.30
N ARG A 80 -13.13 -4.58 -4.36
CA ARG A 80 -13.88 -4.57 -3.10
C ARG A 80 -13.53 -3.38 -2.23
N VAL A 81 -12.24 -3.05 -2.17
CA VAL A 81 -11.78 -1.92 -1.37
C VAL A 81 -12.31 -0.61 -1.95
N GLN A 82 -12.25 -0.46 -3.29
CA GLN A 82 -12.76 0.73 -3.95
C GLN A 82 -14.26 0.91 -3.74
N ALA A 83 -15.01 -0.19 -3.70
CA ALA A 83 -16.44 -0.11 -3.44
C ALA A 83 -16.71 0.39 -2.02
N ALA A 84 -15.89 -0.02 -1.05
CA ALA A 84 -16.07 0.38 0.34
C ALA A 84 -15.48 1.76 0.63
N ARG A 85 -14.34 2.08 0.01
CA ARG A 85 -13.66 3.36 0.22
C ARG A 85 -13.11 3.90 -1.10
N PRO A 86 -13.95 4.57 -1.89
CA PRO A 86 -13.53 5.04 -3.22
C PRO A 86 -12.33 5.98 -3.22
N GLY A 87 -12.12 6.69 -2.12
CA GLY A 87 -11.01 7.64 -2.03
C GLY A 87 -9.72 7.09 -1.48
N LEU A 88 -9.69 5.81 -1.10
CA LEU A 88 -8.48 5.25 -0.49
C LEU A 88 -7.38 5.08 -1.54
N PRO A 89 -6.18 5.66 -1.30
CA PRO A 89 -5.05 5.44 -2.21
C PRO A 89 -4.61 3.98 -2.18
N ILE A 90 -4.35 3.42 -3.36
CA ILE A 90 -3.91 2.04 -3.50
C ILE A 90 -2.69 1.97 -4.40
N ILE A 91 -1.67 1.25 -3.97
CA ILE A 91 -0.48 0.96 -4.75
C ILE A 91 -0.40 -0.55 -4.94
N LEU A 92 -0.11 -0.97 -6.16
CA LEU A 92 -0.03 -2.40 -6.49
C LEU A 92 1.43 -2.83 -6.63
N ILE A 93 1.71 -4.06 -6.22
CA ILE A 93 3.03 -4.67 -6.39
C ILE A 93 2.85 -6.03 -7.07
N THR A 94 3.85 -6.46 -7.81
CA THR A 94 3.78 -7.74 -8.51
C THR A 94 5.16 -8.33 -8.78
N GLY A 95 5.24 -9.66 -8.78
CA GLY A 95 6.41 -10.37 -9.25
C GLY A 95 6.35 -10.75 -10.73
N HIS A 96 5.23 -10.46 -11.41
CA HIS A 96 5.05 -10.83 -12.80
C HIS A 96 5.69 -9.84 -13.74
N SER A 97 6.64 -10.31 -14.54
CA SER A 97 7.40 -9.45 -15.45
C SER A 97 6.63 -9.05 -16.70
N ASP A 98 5.53 -9.75 -17.00
CA ASP A 98 4.74 -9.47 -18.19
C ASP A 98 3.75 -8.32 -18.01
N LEU A 99 3.63 -7.78 -16.81
CA LEU A 99 2.76 -6.64 -16.58
C LEU A 99 3.48 -5.33 -16.93
N PRO A 100 2.73 -4.27 -17.27
CA PRO A 100 3.36 -3.00 -17.62
C PRO A 100 4.09 -2.37 -16.46
N ASN A 101 5.11 -1.56 -16.77
CA ASN A 101 5.83 -0.81 -15.75
C ASN A 101 5.06 0.44 -15.37
N GLY A 102 5.13 0.80 -14.11
CA GLY A 102 4.70 2.10 -13.64
C GLY A 102 3.24 2.23 -13.28
N SER A 103 2.33 1.68 -14.06
CA SER A 103 0.92 1.77 -13.74
C SER A 103 0.13 0.64 -14.37
N LEU A 104 -1.05 0.41 -13.81
CA LEU A 104 -1.93 -0.67 -14.27
C LEU A 104 -3.37 -0.22 -14.15
N GLN A 105 -4.15 -0.46 -15.21
CA GLN A 105 -5.57 -0.17 -15.21
C GLN A 105 -6.34 -1.31 -14.57
N VAL A 106 -7.18 -0.99 -13.59
CA VAL A 106 -8.08 -1.96 -12.97
C VAL A 106 -9.46 -1.32 -12.93
N GLY A 107 -10.39 -1.86 -13.69
CA GLY A 107 -11.69 -1.22 -13.86
C GLY A 107 -11.54 0.15 -14.50
N ALA A 108 -12.15 1.14 -13.91
CA ALA A 108 -12.14 2.50 -14.44
C ALA A 108 -10.95 3.34 -13.95
N ARG A 109 -10.09 2.77 -13.11
CA ARG A 109 -9.01 3.52 -12.49
C ARG A 109 -7.66 2.96 -12.84
N ARG A 110 -6.63 3.82 -12.76
CA ARG A 110 -5.25 3.45 -13.00
C ARG A 110 -4.47 3.59 -11.69
N TYR A 111 -3.68 2.57 -11.37
CA TYR A 111 -2.93 2.50 -10.12
C TYR A 111 -1.43 2.43 -10.38
N ARG A 112 -0.63 2.99 -9.45
CA ARG A 112 0.82 2.81 -9.51
C ARG A 112 1.12 1.33 -9.32
N LEU A 113 2.07 0.82 -10.10
CA LEU A 113 2.49 -0.57 -10.06
C LEU A 113 4.00 -0.66 -9.91
N PHE A 114 4.44 -1.38 -8.90
CA PHE A 114 5.87 -1.65 -8.68
C PHE A 114 6.14 -3.12 -8.91
N LYS A 115 7.14 -3.42 -9.72
CA LYS A 115 7.56 -4.80 -9.95
C LYS A 115 8.61 -5.21 -8.92
N LYS A 116 8.50 -6.44 -8.43
CA LYS A 116 9.48 -6.99 -7.50
C LYS A 116 10.71 -7.48 -8.29
N PRO A 117 11.92 -7.24 -7.81
CA PRO A 117 12.23 -6.43 -6.64
C PRO A 117 12.09 -4.94 -6.96
N PHE A 118 11.52 -4.20 -6.04
CA PHE A 118 11.30 -2.77 -6.24
C PHE A 118 12.30 -1.95 -5.46
N ASP A 119 12.45 -0.71 -5.86
CA ASP A 119 13.30 0.26 -5.19
C ASP A 119 12.54 0.81 -3.97
N GLY A 120 13.11 0.62 -2.78
CA GLY A 120 12.45 1.07 -1.55
C GLY A 120 12.18 2.56 -1.50
N PRO A 121 13.18 3.40 -1.77
CA PRO A 121 12.94 4.85 -1.79
C PRO A 121 11.88 5.29 -2.78
N GLU A 122 11.82 4.67 -3.95
CA GLU A 122 10.78 5.01 -4.94
C GLU A 122 9.40 4.65 -4.42
N LEU A 123 9.29 3.50 -3.76
CA LEU A 123 8.01 3.10 -3.17
C LEU A 123 7.59 4.07 -2.07
N LEU A 124 8.51 4.47 -1.21
CA LEU A 124 8.22 5.45 -0.17
C LEU A 124 7.76 6.78 -0.74
N GLN A 125 8.38 7.20 -1.84
CA GLN A 125 7.94 8.42 -2.52
C GLN A 125 6.51 8.30 -3.03
N ALA A 126 6.18 7.14 -3.60
CA ALA A 126 4.82 6.91 -4.10
C ALA A 126 3.80 6.94 -2.96
N VAL A 127 4.15 6.36 -1.81
CA VAL A 127 3.28 6.40 -0.64
C VAL A 127 3.07 7.83 -0.17
N THR A 128 4.15 8.58 -0.04
CA THR A 128 4.07 9.98 0.39
C THR A 128 3.18 10.78 -0.54
N GLN A 129 3.37 10.60 -1.84
CA GLN A 129 2.56 11.30 -2.84
C GLN A 129 1.09 10.92 -2.76
N ALA A 130 0.81 9.62 -2.58
CA ALA A 130 -0.55 9.14 -2.45
C ALA A 130 -1.24 9.74 -1.22
N LEU A 131 -0.52 9.83 -0.11
CA LEU A 131 -1.08 10.41 1.11
C LEU A 131 -1.38 11.89 0.96
N ARG A 132 -0.56 12.62 0.19
CA ARG A 132 -0.78 14.04 -0.04
C ARG A 132 -2.00 14.32 -0.90
N THR A 133 -2.28 13.46 -1.85
CA THR A 133 -3.37 13.70 -2.80
C THR A 133 -4.71 13.15 -2.32
N ALA A 134 -4.71 12.38 -1.25
CA ALA A 134 -5.91 11.74 -0.72
C ALA A 134 -6.55 12.60 0.37
N THR A 135 -7.12 13.69 0.03
CA THR A 135 -7.77 14.54 1.03
C THR A 135 -9.25 14.71 0.79
#